data_f1e38f559249ac31f0099cd151f11e41
#
_entry.id   f1e38f559249ac31f0099cd151f11e41
#
_cell.length_a   1.000
_cell.length_b   1.000
_cell.length_c   1.000
_cell.angle_alpha   90.00
_cell.angle_beta   90.00
_cell.angle_gamma   90.00
#
_symmetry.space_group_name_H-M   'P 1'
#
loop_
_entity.id
_entity.type
_entity.pdbx_description
1 polymer ?
#
loop_
_entity_poly.entity_id
_entity_poly.type
_entity_poly.pdbx_seq_one_letter_code
_entity_poly.pdbx_strand_id
1 'polypeptide(L)'
;MAAPTPWQRVKAWLDVRFRSPSAIYGLIVFTTFVTLADDEAHDVAEVLLNSTSTLIVFFIAHVFAHTLTDHGDRGFRGSTRNAVRHAAGMLYASVPSILALAVGIATGQTVPDAVDNCITAMFVVLAILGYHAFRRRGYRVFGRIMGALATSFLGIVIVILEVAVH
;
A
#
# COMPACT_ATOMS: atom_id res chain seq x y z
N MET A 1 -33.63 10.15 -9.61
CA MET A 1 -32.20 10.01 -9.23
C MET A 1 -31.50 9.37 -10.41
N ALA A 2 -30.54 10.04 -11.05
CA ALA A 2 -29.78 9.48 -12.16
C ALA A 2 -28.82 8.39 -11.67
N ALA A 3 -28.73 7.27 -12.38
CA ALA A 3 -27.80 6.20 -12.05
C ALA A 3 -26.33 6.72 -12.14
N PRO A 4 -25.46 6.36 -11.18
CA PRO A 4 -24.07 6.82 -11.18
C PRO A 4 -23.37 6.34 -12.45
N THR A 5 -22.62 7.24 -13.09
CA THR A 5 -21.83 6.92 -14.28
C THR A 5 -20.78 5.86 -13.96
N PRO A 6 -20.31 5.06 -14.96
CA PRO A 6 -19.25 4.05 -14.75
C PRO A 6 -18.03 4.63 -14.05
N TRP A 7 -17.63 5.84 -14.40
CA TRP A 7 -16.53 6.58 -13.78
C TRP A 7 -16.76 6.93 -12.31
N GLN A 8 -17.97 7.29 -11.95
CA GLN A 8 -18.34 7.54 -10.54
C GLN A 8 -18.31 6.26 -9.70
N ARG A 9 -18.70 5.12 -10.28
CA ARG A 9 -18.60 3.80 -9.63
C ARG A 9 -17.14 3.40 -9.39
N VAL A 10 -16.27 3.56 -10.39
CA VAL A 10 -14.82 3.28 -10.26
C VAL A 10 -14.20 4.19 -9.20
N LYS A 11 -14.52 5.49 -9.23
CA LYS A 11 -14.02 6.45 -8.24
C LYS A 11 -14.49 6.14 -6.81
N ALA A 12 -15.76 5.76 -6.64
CA ALA A 12 -16.28 5.34 -5.34
C ALA A 12 -15.67 4.03 -4.86
N TRP A 13 -15.39 3.09 -5.78
CA TRP A 13 -14.76 1.82 -5.48
C TRP A 13 -13.29 2.00 -5.06
N LEU A 14 -12.52 2.81 -5.78
CA LEU A 14 -11.16 3.19 -5.41
C LEU A 14 -11.12 3.91 -4.06
N ASP A 15 -12.05 4.85 -3.86
CA ASP A 15 -12.17 5.64 -2.64
C ASP A 15 -12.33 4.79 -1.38
N VAL A 16 -13.08 3.69 -1.44
CA VAL A 16 -13.32 2.80 -0.30
C VAL A 16 -12.09 1.91 -0.02
N ARG A 17 -11.41 1.47 -1.06
CA ARG A 17 -10.30 0.50 -0.95
C ARG A 17 -8.95 1.12 -0.60
N PHE A 18 -8.64 2.28 -1.16
CA PHE A 18 -7.41 3.02 -0.83
C PHE A 18 -7.44 3.71 0.55
N ARG A 19 -8.56 3.65 1.28
CA ARG A 19 -8.74 4.35 2.57
C ARG A 19 -8.78 3.44 3.78
N SER A 20 -8.56 2.17 3.59
CA SER A 20 -8.45 1.27 4.74
C SER A 20 -7.10 1.48 5.44
N PRO A 21 -7.04 1.38 6.77
CA PRO A 21 -5.76 1.34 7.49
C PRO A 21 -4.82 0.29 6.89
N SER A 22 -5.39 -0.82 6.38
CA SER A 22 -4.64 -1.88 5.70
C SER A 22 -3.97 -1.40 4.41
N ALA A 23 -4.49 -0.38 3.71
CA ALA A 23 -3.85 0.16 2.51
C ALA A 23 -2.52 0.86 2.85
N ILE A 24 -2.52 1.74 3.87
CA ILE A 24 -1.32 2.43 4.33
C ILE A 24 -0.30 1.43 4.85
N TYR A 25 -0.76 0.50 5.68
CA TYR A 25 0.08 -0.54 6.27
C TYR A 25 0.70 -1.45 5.19
N GLY A 26 -0.09 -1.92 4.23
CA GLY A 26 0.41 -2.77 3.16
C GLY A 26 1.41 -2.09 2.25
N LEU A 27 1.24 -0.80 1.96
CA LEU A 27 2.19 -0.03 1.18
C LEU A 27 3.53 0.11 1.90
N ILE A 28 3.50 0.42 3.19
CA ILE A 28 4.69 0.52 4.03
C ILE A 28 5.41 -0.83 4.08
N VAL A 29 4.69 -1.90 4.43
CA VAL A 29 5.23 -3.26 4.52
C VAL A 29 5.81 -3.72 3.19
N PHE A 30 5.15 -3.43 2.06
CA PHE A 30 5.69 -3.77 0.74
C PHE A 30 7.02 -3.06 0.47
N THR A 31 7.10 -1.75 0.78
CA THR A 31 8.33 -0.99 0.55
C THR A 31 9.46 -1.49 1.45
N THR A 32 9.17 -1.85 2.71
CA THR A 32 10.11 -2.52 3.60
C THR A 32 10.66 -3.81 2.97
N PHE A 33 9.81 -4.62 2.37
CA PHE A 33 10.29 -5.83 1.68
C PHE A 33 11.11 -5.53 0.43
N VAL A 34 10.83 -4.42 -0.26
CA VAL A 34 11.65 -3.98 -1.40
C VAL A 34 13.04 -3.56 -0.94
N THR A 35 13.16 -2.77 0.13
CA THR A 35 14.46 -2.35 0.68
C THR A 35 15.25 -3.52 1.23
N LEU A 36 14.63 -4.46 1.91
CA LEU A 36 15.30 -5.69 2.38
C LEU A 36 15.79 -6.59 1.24
N ALA A 37 15.06 -6.65 0.13
CA ALA A 37 15.45 -7.46 -1.02
C ALA A 37 16.56 -6.82 -1.86
N ASP A 38 16.79 -5.51 -1.75
CA ASP A 38 17.80 -4.76 -2.49
C ASP A 38 19.22 -5.26 -2.19
N ASP A 39 19.50 -5.56 -0.93
CA ASP A 39 20.86 -5.97 -0.47
C ASP A 39 21.30 -7.33 -1.03
N GLU A 40 20.38 -8.22 -1.37
CA GLU A 40 20.65 -9.58 -1.80
C GLU A 40 20.36 -9.83 -3.30
N ALA A 41 19.60 -8.92 -3.95
CA ALA A 41 19.12 -9.13 -5.30
C ALA A 41 20.17 -8.81 -6.37
N HIS A 42 20.26 -9.68 -7.39
CA HIS A 42 21.14 -9.49 -8.53
C HIS A 42 20.49 -8.64 -9.64
N ASP A 43 19.16 -8.59 -9.68
CA ASP A 43 18.41 -7.80 -10.65
C ASP A 43 17.06 -7.31 -10.08
N VAL A 44 16.44 -6.35 -10.79
CA VAL A 44 15.16 -5.72 -10.39
C VAL A 44 14.00 -6.72 -10.42
N ALA A 45 14.07 -7.76 -11.27
CA ALA A 45 13.02 -8.78 -11.34
C ALA A 45 13.02 -9.66 -10.09
N GLU A 46 14.20 -9.95 -9.54
CA GLU A 46 14.35 -10.67 -8.28
C GLU A 46 13.76 -9.87 -7.11
N VAL A 47 14.06 -8.56 -7.02
CA VAL A 47 13.43 -7.65 -6.03
C VAL A 47 11.92 -7.69 -6.14
N LEU A 48 11.39 -7.56 -7.36
CA LEU A 48 9.94 -7.57 -7.59
C LEU A 48 9.31 -8.89 -7.18
N LEU A 49 9.90 -10.02 -7.54
CA LEU A 49 9.38 -11.35 -7.22
C LEU A 49 9.41 -11.61 -5.70
N ASN A 50 10.53 -11.35 -5.05
CA ASN A 50 10.70 -11.58 -3.62
C ASN A 50 9.73 -10.70 -2.80
N SER A 51 9.69 -9.40 -3.08
CA SER A 51 8.82 -8.46 -2.36
C SER A 51 7.34 -8.75 -2.60
N THR A 52 6.95 -9.09 -3.83
CA THR A 52 5.55 -9.42 -4.16
C THR A 52 5.13 -10.74 -3.51
N SER A 53 5.99 -11.75 -3.53
CA SER A 53 5.73 -13.05 -2.89
C SER A 53 5.54 -12.88 -1.39
N THR A 54 6.41 -12.10 -0.74
CA THR A 54 6.34 -11.81 0.69
C THR A 54 5.06 -11.03 1.02
N LEU A 55 4.68 -10.04 0.20
CA LEU A 55 3.41 -9.32 0.35
C LEU A 55 2.20 -10.25 0.28
N ILE A 56 2.20 -11.23 -0.64
CA ILE A 56 1.11 -12.22 -0.78
C ILE A 56 1.03 -13.11 0.47
N VAL A 57 2.16 -13.60 0.96
CA VAL A 57 2.20 -14.40 2.21
C VAL A 57 1.66 -13.58 3.38
N PHE A 58 2.08 -12.33 3.48
CA PHE A 58 1.61 -11.42 4.52
C PHE A 58 0.11 -11.12 4.41
N PHE A 59 -0.39 -10.93 3.19
CA PHE A 59 -1.82 -10.78 2.93
C PHE A 59 -2.62 -12.00 3.39
N ILE A 60 -2.16 -13.22 3.06
CA ILE A 60 -2.82 -14.47 3.47
C ILE A 60 -2.83 -14.58 5.00
N ALA A 61 -1.70 -14.32 5.66
CA ALA A 61 -1.59 -14.34 7.12
C ALA A 61 -2.54 -13.32 7.77
N HIS A 62 -2.64 -12.11 7.21
CA HIS A 62 -3.54 -11.07 7.69
C HIS A 62 -5.02 -11.45 7.54
N VAL A 63 -5.40 -12.01 6.39
CA VAL A 63 -6.77 -12.54 6.17
C VAL A 63 -7.09 -13.65 7.17
N PHE A 64 -6.16 -14.57 7.40
CA PHE A 64 -6.33 -15.66 8.34
C PHE A 64 -6.52 -15.14 9.78
N ALA A 65 -5.64 -14.25 10.23
CA ALA A 65 -5.74 -13.65 11.56
C ALA A 65 -7.07 -12.91 11.78
N HIS A 66 -7.49 -12.12 10.77
CA HIS A 66 -8.79 -11.42 10.81
C HIS A 66 -9.98 -12.40 10.83
N THR A 67 -9.90 -13.50 10.09
CA THR A 67 -10.97 -14.51 10.08
C THR A 67 -11.10 -15.18 11.43
N LEU A 68 -9.99 -15.44 12.13
CA LEU A 68 -9.99 -16.08 13.46
C LEU A 68 -10.50 -15.15 14.56
N THR A 69 -10.26 -13.86 14.43
CA THR A 69 -10.66 -12.86 15.45
C THR A 69 -12.07 -12.30 15.24
N ASP A 70 -12.69 -12.52 14.07
CA ASP A 70 -14.06 -12.10 13.79
C ASP A 70 -15.04 -13.08 14.46
N HIS A 71 -15.53 -12.71 15.66
CA HIS A 71 -16.48 -13.48 16.47
C HIS A 71 -17.95 -13.22 16.10
N GLY A 72 -18.22 -12.70 14.89
CA GLY A 72 -19.56 -12.35 14.46
C GLY A 72 -20.42 -13.55 14.05
N ASP A 73 -21.74 -13.38 14.10
CA ASP A 73 -22.79 -14.37 13.74
C ASP A 73 -22.79 -14.82 12.26
N ARG A 74 -21.79 -14.41 11.47
CA ARG A 74 -21.72 -14.59 10.01
C ARG A 74 -21.19 -15.95 9.54
N GLY A 75 -20.72 -16.77 10.47
CA GLY A 75 -20.06 -18.04 10.16
C GLY A 75 -18.72 -17.85 9.43
N PHE A 76 -17.89 -18.91 9.37
CA PHE A 76 -16.52 -18.86 8.86
C PHE A 76 -16.38 -18.24 7.44
N ARG A 77 -17.29 -18.59 6.51
CA ARG A 77 -17.27 -18.04 5.14
C ARG A 77 -17.55 -16.53 5.11
N GLY A 78 -18.46 -16.06 5.97
CA GLY A 78 -18.78 -14.63 6.07
C GLY A 78 -17.60 -13.83 6.63
N SER A 79 -16.97 -14.33 7.67
CA SER A 79 -15.78 -13.74 8.29
C SER A 79 -14.60 -13.70 7.32
N THR A 80 -14.31 -14.79 6.60
CA THR A 80 -13.25 -14.81 5.58
C THR A 80 -13.50 -13.79 4.46
N ARG A 81 -14.73 -13.71 3.94
CA ARG A 81 -15.05 -12.73 2.89
C ARG A 81 -14.88 -11.29 3.38
N ASN A 82 -15.24 -11.03 4.63
CA ASN A 82 -15.05 -9.72 5.27
C ASN A 82 -13.56 -9.42 5.44
N ALA A 83 -12.79 -10.38 5.96
CA ALA A 83 -11.34 -10.28 6.13
C ALA A 83 -10.61 -9.97 4.81
N VAL A 84 -10.92 -10.71 3.73
CA VAL A 84 -10.38 -10.45 2.38
C VAL A 84 -10.70 -9.03 1.91
N ARG A 85 -11.92 -8.55 2.12
CA ARG A 85 -12.30 -7.19 1.73
C ARG A 85 -11.52 -6.12 2.50
N HIS A 86 -11.30 -6.33 3.79
CA HIS A 86 -10.51 -5.42 4.61
C HIS A 86 -9.01 -5.46 4.26
N ALA A 87 -8.46 -6.64 4.03
CA ALA A 87 -7.07 -6.82 3.67
C ALA A 87 -6.74 -6.39 2.23
N ALA A 88 -7.70 -6.43 1.30
CA ALA A 88 -7.47 -6.13 -0.12
C ALA A 88 -6.86 -4.73 -0.35
N GLY A 89 -7.07 -3.78 0.57
CA GLY A 89 -6.43 -2.48 0.54
C GLY A 89 -4.90 -2.54 0.47
N MET A 90 -4.29 -3.54 1.11
CA MET A 90 -2.84 -3.75 1.11
C MET A 90 -2.31 -3.99 -0.30
N LEU A 91 -2.96 -4.88 -1.05
CA LEU A 91 -2.55 -5.21 -2.42
C LEU A 91 -2.76 -4.03 -3.37
N TYR A 92 -3.90 -3.33 -3.27
CA TYR A 92 -4.18 -2.19 -4.15
C TYR A 92 -3.25 -1.01 -3.90
N ALA A 93 -2.88 -0.74 -2.66
CA ALA A 93 -1.99 0.37 -2.33
C ALA A 93 -0.56 0.12 -2.81
N SER A 94 -0.12 -1.13 -2.89
CA SER A 94 1.21 -1.50 -3.38
C SER A 94 1.33 -1.48 -4.91
N VAL A 95 0.21 -1.45 -5.66
CA VAL A 95 0.24 -1.45 -7.13
C VAL A 95 1.14 -0.36 -7.73
N PRO A 96 1.09 0.92 -7.31
CA PRO A 96 1.97 1.95 -7.85
C PRO A 96 3.47 1.63 -7.67
N SER A 97 3.86 1.10 -6.52
CA SER A 97 5.23 0.67 -6.21
C SER A 97 5.65 -0.55 -7.04
N ILE A 98 4.76 -1.52 -7.20
CA ILE A 98 4.96 -2.67 -8.10
C ILE A 98 5.15 -2.21 -9.55
N LEU A 99 4.36 -1.24 -10.00
CA LEU A 99 4.50 -0.67 -11.34
C LEU A 99 5.81 0.10 -11.51
N ALA A 100 6.29 0.79 -10.48
CA ALA A 100 7.59 1.46 -10.52
C ALA A 100 8.73 0.45 -10.74
N LEU A 101 8.74 -0.68 -10.02
CA LEU A 101 9.70 -1.77 -10.24
C LEU A 101 9.56 -2.39 -11.63
N ALA A 102 8.34 -2.65 -12.10
CA ALA A 102 8.09 -3.18 -13.44
C ALA A 102 8.60 -2.23 -14.56
N VAL A 103 8.46 -0.93 -14.37
CA VAL A 103 9.06 0.09 -15.27
C VAL A 103 10.59 0.04 -15.20
N GLY A 104 11.16 -0.14 -14.00
CA GLY A 104 12.60 -0.33 -13.81
C GLY A 104 13.14 -1.50 -14.63
N ILE A 105 12.46 -2.65 -14.61
CA ILE A 105 12.79 -3.82 -15.42
C ILE A 105 12.72 -3.47 -16.92
N ALA A 106 11.61 -2.86 -17.36
CA ALA A 106 11.37 -2.55 -18.76
C ALA A 106 12.38 -1.53 -19.34
N THR A 107 12.93 -0.65 -18.49
CA THR A 107 13.88 0.40 -18.88
C THR A 107 15.34 0.02 -18.59
N GLY A 108 15.60 -1.17 -18.05
CA GLY A 108 16.95 -1.64 -17.73
C GLY A 108 17.63 -0.82 -16.63
N GLN A 109 16.88 -0.35 -15.63
CA GLN A 109 17.43 0.39 -14.49
C GLN A 109 18.29 -0.51 -13.61
N THR A 110 19.23 0.09 -12.89
CA THR A 110 19.96 -0.60 -11.82
C THR A 110 19.04 -0.88 -10.65
N VAL A 111 19.38 -1.86 -9.80
CA VAL A 111 18.57 -2.20 -8.64
C VAL A 111 18.37 -1.00 -7.71
N PRO A 112 19.41 -0.23 -7.33
CA PRO A 112 19.24 0.96 -6.49
C PRO A 112 18.29 2.01 -7.10
N ASP A 113 18.41 2.30 -8.41
CA ASP A 113 17.56 3.28 -9.07
C ASP A 113 16.08 2.85 -9.08
N ALA A 114 15.81 1.56 -9.30
CA ALA A 114 14.46 1.02 -9.30
C ALA A 114 13.84 1.03 -7.91
N VAL A 115 14.64 0.74 -6.87
CA VAL A 115 14.22 0.80 -5.46
C VAL A 115 13.93 2.24 -5.06
N ASP A 116 14.76 3.21 -5.41
CA ASP A 116 14.52 4.63 -5.15
C ASP A 116 13.23 5.12 -5.80
N ASN A 117 12.95 4.69 -7.04
CA ASN A 117 11.70 4.99 -7.73
C ASN A 117 10.49 4.35 -7.02
N CYS A 118 10.63 3.13 -6.51
CA CYS A 118 9.61 2.45 -5.73
C CYS A 118 9.31 3.19 -4.42
N ILE A 119 10.33 3.61 -3.68
CA ILE A 119 10.21 4.42 -2.45
C ILE A 119 9.54 5.75 -2.76
N THR A 120 9.94 6.42 -3.84
CA THR A 120 9.31 7.66 -4.29
C THR A 120 7.83 7.46 -4.59
N ALA A 121 7.46 6.38 -5.29
CA ALA A 121 6.06 6.04 -5.55
C ALA A 121 5.27 5.83 -4.25
N MET A 122 5.85 5.17 -3.25
CA MET A 122 5.25 5.04 -1.92
C MET A 122 4.96 6.40 -1.28
N PHE A 123 5.94 7.31 -1.25
CA PHE A 123 5.74 8.63 -0.66
C PHE A 123 4.64 9.43 -1.36
N VAL A 124 4.59 9.37 -2.70
CA VAL A 124 3.53 10.01 -3.48
C VAL A 124 2.15 9.44 -3.10
N VAL A 125 2.03 8.12 -3.01
CA VAL A 125 0.77 7.47 -2.60
C VAL A 125 0.39 7.85 -1.18
N LEU A 126 1.32 7.84 -0.22
CA LEU A 126 1.07 8.25 1.16
C LEU A 126 0.62 9.71 1.25
N ALA A 127 1.27 10.60 0.52
CA ALA A 127 0.88 12.02 0.45
C ALA A 127 -0.55 12.20 -0.10
N ILE A 128 -0.88 11.49 -1.18
CA ILE A 128 -2.23 11.50 -1.77
C ILE A 128 -3.26 10.97 -0.77
N LEU A 129 -2.98 9.86 -0.10
CA LEU A 129 -3.88 9.27 0.89
C LEU A 129 -4.10 10.20 2.07
N GLY A 130 -3.03 10.79 2.59
CA GLY A 130 -3.08 11.78 3.68
C GLY A 130 -3.87 13.03 3.30
N TYR A 131 -3.60 13.61 2.13
CA TYR A 131 -4.34 14.77 1.62
C TYR A 131 -5.84 14.48 1.50
N HIS A 132 -6.21 13.33 0.92
CA HIS A 132 -7.60 12.94 0.76
C HIS A 132 -8.30 12.65 2.09
N ALA A 133 -7.62 12.05 3.06
CA ALA A 133 -8.17 11.77 4.38
C ALA A 133 -8.58 13.07 5.10
N PHE A 134 -7.73 14.09 5.08
CA PHE A 134 -7.99 15.39 5.70
C PHE A 134 -9.01 16.23 4.91
N ARG A 135 -9.00 16.14 3.57
CA ARG A 135 -10.01 16.79 2.72
C ARG A 135 -11.43 16.36 3.08
N ARG A 136 -11.64 15.08 3.35
CA ARG A 136 -12.98 14.56 3.71
C ARG A 136 -13.44 14.93 5.10
N ARG A 137 -12.50 15.18 6.02
CA ARG A 137 -12.82 15.69 7.35
C ARG A 137 -13.16 17.19 7.35
N GLY A 138 -13.24 17.81 6.15
CA GLY A 138 -13.62 19.21 6.01
C GLY A 138 -12.48 20.19 6.30
N TYR A 139 -11.25 19.73 6.50
CA TYR A 139 -10.13 20.62 6.75
C TYR A 139 -9.86 21.57 5.56
N ARG A 140 -9.44 22.79 5.86
CA ARG A 140 -8.96 23.76 4.88
C ARG A 140 -7.70 23.25 4.16
N VAL A 141 -7.29 23.89 3.06
CA VAL A 141 -6.16 23.46 2.24
C VAL A 141 -4.90 23.24 3.08
N PHE A 142 -4.61 24.13 4.04
CA PHE A 142 -3.47 23.99 4.94
C PHE A 142 -3.53 22.67 5.75
N GLY A 143 -4.69 22.31 6.33
CA GLY A 143 -4.85 21.06 7.06
C GLY A 143 -4.70 19.81 6.16
N ARG A 144 -5.06 19.91 4.87
CA ARG A 144 -4.88 18.81 3.90
C ARG A 144 -3.40 18.60 3.56
N ILE A 145 -2.63 19.69 3.42
CA ILE A 145 -1.19 19.63 3.22
C ILE A 145 -0.51 19.04 4.45
N MET A 146 -0.89 19.50 5.66
CA MET A 146 -0.39 18.92 6.90
C MET A 146 -0.70 17.41 7.02
N GLY A 147 -1.87 16.98 6.57
CA GLY A 147 -2.22 15.55 6.51
C GLY A 147 -1.34 14.76 5.54
N ALA A 148 -1.04 15.32 4.37
CA ALA A 148 -0.12 14.72 3.42
C ALA A 148 1.30 14.62 3.99
N LEU A 149 1.80 15.70 4.60
CA LEU A 149 3.12 15.73 5.21
C LEU A 149 3.24 14.74 6.38
N ALA A 150 2.22 14.66 7.26
CA ALA A 150 2.22 13.75 8.40
C ALA A 150 2.26 12.27 7.96
N THR A 151 1.51 11.90 6.93
CA THR A 151 1.53 10.51 6.41
C THR A 151 2.83 10.19 5.69
N SER A 152 3.40 11.13 4.93
CA SER A 152 4.71 10.96 4.30
C SER A 152 5.83 10.88 5.35
N PHE A 153 5.75 11.70 6.40
CA PHE A 153 6.71 11.65 7.52
C PHE A 153 6.70 10.30 8.24
N LEU A 154 5.51 9.70 8.41
CA LEU A 154 5.42 8.33 8.95
C LEU A 154 6.18 7.34 8.08
N GLY A 155 6.05 7.43 6.76
CA GLY A 155 6.84 6.62 5.82
C GLY A 155 8.35 6.84 5.96
N ILE A 156 8.79 8.09 6.09
CA ILE A 156 10.21 8.43 6.31
C ILE A 156 10.73 7.80 7.61
N VAL A 157 9.98 7.92 8.71
CA VAL A 157 10.37 7.33 10.00
C VAL A 157 10.58 5.82 9.88
N ILE A 158 9.71 5.13 9.13
CA ILE A 158 9.81 3.67 8.96
C ILE A 158 11.05 3.32 8.14
N VAL A 159 11.31 4.01 7.02
CA VAL A 159 12.52 3.79 6.20
C VAL A 159 13.79 4.06 7.01
N ILE A 160 13.82 5.14 7.81
CA ILE A 160 14.98 5.44 8.68
C ILE A 160 15.19 4.34 9.73
N LEU A 161 14.10 3.86 10.35
CA LEU A 161 14.21 2.78 11.33
C LEU A 161 14.74 1.49 10.70
N GLU A 162 14.35 1.21 9.46
CA GLU A 162 14.82 0.05 8.72
C GLU A 162 16.32 0.15 8.42
N VAL A 163 16.76 1.27 7.87
CA VAL A 163 18.20 1.53 7.62
C VAL A 163 19.03 1.53 8.92
N ALA A 164 18.45 1.94 10.04
CA ALA A 164 19.17 1.97 11.32
C ALA A 164 19.32 0.58 11.97
N VAL A 165 18.51 -0.40 11.57
CA VAL A 165 18.53 -1.78 12.10
C VAL A 165 19.42 -2.71 11.26
N HIS A 166 19.73 -2.32 10.02
CA HIS A 166 20.66 -3.02 9.12
C HIS A 166 22.02 -2.37 9.13
#